data_713b3a1dbaa225a5da341fdc783c1d1f
#
_entry.id   713b3a1dbaa225a5da341fdc783c1d1f
#
_cell.length_a   1.000
_cell.length_b   1.000
_cell.length_c   1.000
_cell.angle_alpha   90.00
_cell.angle_beta   90.00
_cell.angle_gamma   90.00
#
_symmetry.space_group_name_H-M   'P 1'
#
loop_
_entity.id
_entity.type
_entity.pdbx_description
1 polymer ?
#
loop_
_entity_poly.entity_id
_entity_poly.type
_entity_poly.pdbx_seq_one_letter_code
_entity_poly.pdbx_strand_id
1 'polypeptide(L)'
;WGDQSFREAGFRAVPGAVVRRGAHIAPGAVLMPSFVNIGARVGKGTMVDTWATVGSCAQIGENVHISGGAGIGGVLEPLQAGPVIIGDNAFIGARAEVAEGVRVGEGAVLSMGVYLGASTKIVDRATGEIHMGEVPPYAV
;
A
#
# COMPACT_ATOMS: atom_id res chain seq x y z
N TRP A 1 7.69 -17.64 2.76
CA TRP A 1 7.36 -17.73 4.19
C TRP A 1 6.37 -18.86 4.44
N GLY A 2 6.60 -19.66 5.48
CA GLY A 2 5.68 -20.69 5.94
C GLY A 2 5.04 -20.29 7.27
N ASP A 3 4.12 -21.13 7.78
CA ASP A 3 3.33 -20.84 8.99
C ASP A 3 4.20 -20.53 10.21
N GLN A 4 5.30 -21.24 10.39
CA GLN A 4 6.25 -20.99 11.47
C GLN A 4 6.87 -19.59 11.36
N SER A 5 7.29 -19.22 10.15
CA SER A 5 7.90 -17.92 9.90
C SER A 5 6.93 -16.76 10.22
N PHE A 6 5.66 -16.92 9.90
CA PHE A 6 4.63 -15.92 10.22
C PHE A 6 4.45 -15.76 11.73
N ARG A 7 4.42 -16.86 12.47
CA ARG A 7 4.30 -16.84 13.94
C ARG A 7 5.50 -16.18 14.62
N GLU A 8 6.68 -16.52 14.17
CA GLU A 8 7.94 -15.98 14.73
C GLU A 8 8.07 -14.48 14.45
N ALA A 9 7.60 -14.02 13.31
CA ALA A 9 7.66 -12.62 12.94
C ALA A 9 6.63 -11.73 13.67
N GLY A 10 5.63 -12.34 14.35
CA GLY A 10 4.68 -11.61 15.17
C GLY A 10 3.54 -10.93 14.45
N PHE A 11 3.32 -11.24 13.17
CA PHE A 11 2.15 -10.77 12.43
C PHE A 11 1.21 -11.93 12.10
N ARG A 12 -0.01 -11.61 11.72
CA ARG A 12 -1.03 -12.61 11.37
C ARG A 12 -1.13 -12.74 9.86
N ALA A 13 -1.16 -13.97 9.38
CA ALA A 13 -1.39 -14.27 7.98
C ALA A 13 -2.46 -15.35 7.84
N VAL A 14 -3.45 -15.08 7.01
CA VAL A 14 -4.47 -16.07 6.65
C VAL A 14 -3.88 -17.01 5.59
N PRO A 15 -4.18 -18.31 5.62
CA PRO A 15 -3.71 -19.23 4.58
C PRO A 15 -4.00 -18.68 3.17
N GLY A 16 -3.02 -18.76 2.29
CA GLY A 16 -3.08 -18.17 0.96
C GLY A 16 -2.39 -16.82 0.84
N ALA A 17 -2.02 -16.17 1.95
CA ALA A 17 -1.17 -14.99 1.88
C ALA A 17 0.23 -15.37 1.43
N VAL A 18 0.78 -14.59 0.50
CA VAL A 18 2.12 -14.79 -0.06
C VAL A 18 2.99 -13.60 0.30
N VAL A 19 4.10 -13.87 0.98
CA VAL A 19 5.12 -12.86 1.30
C VAL A 19 6.44 -13.33 0.71
N ARG A 20 6.99 -12.58 -0.22
CA ARG A 20 8.29 -12.92 -0.80
C ARG A 20 9.41 -12.61 0.20
N ARG A 21 10.50 -13.36 0.12
CA ARG A 21 11.71 -13.06 0.88
C ARG A 21 12.21 -11.67 0.51
N GLY A 22 12.72 -10.94 1.50
CA GLY A 22 13.15 -9.56 1.34
C GLY A 22 12.04 -8.53 1.61
N ALA A 23 10.81 -8.97 1.82
CA ALA A 23 9.76 -8.10 2.36
C ALA A 23 9.83 -8.04 3.88
N HIS A 24 9.49 -6.89 4.45
CA HIS A 24 9.41 -6.69 5.90
C HIS A 24 7.96 -6.45 6.31
N ILE A 25 7.43 -7.33 7.16
CA ILE A 25 6.10 -7.19 7.74
C ILE A 25 6.26 -6.94 9.23
N ALA A 26 5.80 -5.79 9.70
CA ALA A 26 5.92 -5.43 11.11
C ALA A 26 5.03 -6.30 12.00
N PRO A 27 5.42 -6.51 13.27
CA PRO A 27 4.55 -7.14 14.24
C PRO A 27 3.20 -6.44 14.33
N GLY A 28 2.12 -7.20 14.50
CA GLY A 28 0.76 -6.68 14.60
C GLY A 28 0.07 -6.39 13.27
N ALA A 29 0.74 -6.53 12.14
CA ALA A 29 0.09 -6.46 10.84
C ALA A 29 -0.80 -7.68 10.60
N VAL A 30 -1.77 -7.54 9.70
CA VAL A 30 -2.68 -8.63 9.31
C VAL A 30 -2.69 -8.75 7.79
N LEU A 31 -2.36 -9.93 7.30
CA LEU A 31 -2.40 -10.24 5.88
C LEU A 31 -3.52 -11.24 5.61
N MET A 32 -4.53 -10.80 4.87
CA MET A 32 -5.48 -11.70 4.23
C MET A 32 -4.80 -12.37 3.03
N PRO A 33 -5.42 -13.32 2.33
CA PRO A 33 -4.86 -13.86 1.09
C PRO A 33 -4.55 -12.73 0.10
N SER A 34 -3.30 -12.41 -0.01
CA SER A 34 -2.77 -11.23 -0.69
C SER A 34 -1.33 -11.50 -1.11
N PHE A 35 -0.72 -10.56 -1.81
CA PHE A 35 0.66 -10.72 -2.25
C PHE A 35 1.50 -9.53 -1.82
N VAL A 36 2.59 -9.79 -1.11
CA VAL A 36 3.58 -8.78 -0.72
C VAL A 36 4.91 -9.11 -1.41
N ASN A 37 5.35 -8.21 -2.25
CA ASN A 37 6.53 -8.40 -3.09
C ASN A 37 7.83 -8.06 -2.35
N ILE A 38 8.94 -8.45 -2.97
CA ILE A 38 10.30 -8.25 -2.45
C ILE A 38 10.57 -6.76 -2.19
N GLY A 39 11.26 -6.45 -1.10
CA GLY A 39 11.63 -5.10 -0.74
C GLY A 39 10.51 -4.25 -0.15
N ALA A 40 9.28 -4.74 -0.17
CA ALA A 40 8.15 -4.02 0.40
C ALA A 40 8.22 -4.00 1.93
N ARG A 41 7.66 -2.94 2.52
CA ARG A 41 7.48 -2.83 3.97
C ARG A 41 6.00 -2.61 4.28
N VAL A 42 5.49 -3.39 5.22
CA VAL A 42 4.13 -3.24 5.76
C VAL A 42 4.25 -2.90 7.24
N GLY A 43 3.75 -1.73 7.62
CA GLY A 43 3.88 -1.22 8.97
C GLY A 43 2.97 -1.88 10.00
N LYS A 44 3.24 -1.59 11.27
CA LYS A 44 2.50 -2.11 12.41
C LYS A 44 1.01 -1.78 12.32
N GLY A 45 0.15 -2.74 12.62
CA GLY A 45 -1.29 -2.55 12.65
C GLY A 45 -1.95 -2.40 11.28
N THR A 46 -1.19 -2.48 10.20
CA THR A 46 -1.72 -2.40 8.84
C THR A 46 -2.39 -3.70 8.44
N MET A 47 -3.53 -3.58 7.75
CA MET A 47 -4.18 -4.72 7.12
C MET A 47 -3.99 -4.67 5.61
N VAL A 48 -3.54 -5.77 5.04
CA VAL A 48 -3.55 -6.02 3.60
C VAL A 48 -4.69 -7.00 3.32
N ASP A 49 -5.76 -6.50 2.74
CA ASP A 49 -6.99 -7.26 2.58
C ASP A 49 -6.94 -8.19 1.36
N THR A 50 -8.01 -8.93 1.17
CA THR A 50 -8.12 -10.04 0.23
C THR A 50 -7.81 -9.61 -1.20
N TRP A 51 -6.92 -10.34 -1.86
CA TRP A 51 -6.47 -10.13 -3.23
C TRP A 51 -5.76 -8.80 -3.49
N ALA A 52 -5.42 -8.05 -2.44
CA ALA A 52 -4.58 -6.87 -2.59
C ALA A 52 -3.14 -7.25 -2.92
N THR A 53 -2.45 -6.34 -3.58
CA THR A 53 -1.05 -6.49 -3.94
C THR A 53 -0.24 -5.34 -3.40
N VAL A 54 0.83 -5.64 -2.69
CA VAL A 54 1.85 -4.66 -2.31
C VAL A 54 3.06 -4.91 -3.19
N GLY A 55 3.30 -4.01 -4.11
CA GLY A 55 4.34 -4.14 -5.13
C GLY A 55 5.75 -4.03 -4.56
N SER A 56 6.72 -4.37 -5.40
CA SER A 56 8.15 -4.36 -5.01
C SER A 56 8.59 -3.02 -4.47
N CYS A 57 9.25 -3.05 -3.32
CA CYS A 57 9.80 -1.89 -2.61
C CYS A 57 8.76 -0.86 -2.12
N ALA A 58 7.47 -1.10 -2.25
CA ALA A 58 6.45 -0.20 -1.73
C ALA A 58 6.55 -0.08 -0.21
N GLN A 59 6.36 1.13 0.31
CA GLN A 59 6.50 1.42 1.73
C GLN A 59 5.13 1.79 2.30
N ILE A 60 4.55 0.87 3.06
CA ILE A 60 3.24 1.05 3.69
C ILE A 60 3.45 1.37 5.16
N GLY A 61 2.89 2.49 5.60
CA GLY A 61 3.00 2.94 6.98
C GLY A 61 2.23 2.10 7.99
N GLU A 62 2.02 2.67 9.18
CA GLU A 62 1.31 2.03 10.28
C GLU A 62 -0.20 2.30 10.19
N ASN A 63 -1.00 1.33 10.66
CA ASN A 63 -2.46 1.44 10.75
C ASN A 63 -3.13 1.83 9.43
N VAL A 64 -2.57 1.37 8.33
CA VAL A 64 -3.11 1.56 6.98
C VAL A 64 -4.08 0.41 6.67
N HIS A 65 -5.14 0.71 5.94
CA HIS A 65 -6.01 -0.31 5.37
C HIS A 65 -5.84 -0.34 3.86
N ILE A 66 -5.27 -1.44 3.34
CA ILE A 66 -5.22 -1.72 1.91
C ILE A 66 -6.40 -2.63 1.61
N SER A 67 -7.46 -2.07 1.04
CA SER A 67 -8.72 -2.79 0.85
C SER A 67 -8.64 -3.87 -0.22
N GLY A 68 -9.67 -4.69 -0.31
CA GLY A 68 -9.72 -5.85 -1.19
C GLY A 68 -9.43 -5.50 -2.65
N GLY A 69 -8.52 -6.24 -3.24
CA GLY A 69 -8.13 -6.07 -4.63
C GLY A 69 -7.41 -4.78 -4.98
N ALA A 70 -7.07 -3.94 -4.01
CA ALA A 70 -6.29 -2.74 -4.27
C ALA A 70 -4.87 -3.11 -4.70
N GLY A 71 -4.29 -2.35 -5.62
CA GLY A 71 -2.95 -2.56 -6.11
C GLY A 71 -2.03 -1.41 -5.73
N ILE A 72 -0.95 -1.72 -5.03
CA ILE A 72 0.14 -0.79 -4.80
C ILE A 72 1.28 -1.17 -5.73
N GLY A 73 1.59 -0.30 -6.68
CA GLY A 73 2.56 -0.59 -7.72
C GLY A 73 3.98 -0.75 -7.20
N GLY A 74 4.76 -1.54 -7.93
CA GLY A 74 6.16 -1.80 -7.60
C GLY A 74 7.12 -0.98 -8.47
N VAL A 75 8.41 -1.24 -8.30
CA VAL A 75 9.49 -0.54 -9.02
C VAL A 75 10.18 -1.37 -10.08
N LEU A 76 9.90 -2.67 -10.16
CA LEU A 76 10.66 -3.60 -11.02
C LEU A 76 10.07 -3.79 -12.40
N GLU A 77 8.76 -3.85 -12.52
CA GLU A 77 8.09 -4.07 -13.82
C GLU A 77 6.79 -3.25 -13.91
N PRO A 78 6.77 -2.17 -14.70
CA PRO A 78 7.94 -1.55 -15.33
C PRO A 78 8.87 -0.88 -14.32
N LEU A 79 10.11 -0.67 -14.71
CA LEU A 79 11.12 -0.05 -13.83
C LEU A 79 10.70 1.37 -13.47
N GLN A 80 10.71 1.69 -12.18
CA GLN A 80 10.37 3.01 -11.65
C GLN A 80 11.54 3.58 -10.85
N ALA A 81 11.64 4.91 -10.82
CA ALA A 81 12.72 5.60 -10.13
C ALA A 81 12.58 5.61 -8.61
N GLY A 82 11.36 5.53 -8.09
CA GLY A 82 11.11 5.53 -6.66
C GLY A 82 9.90 4.69 -6.27
N PRO A 83 9.84 4.26 -5.03
CA PRO A 83 8.75 3.43 -4.54
C PRO A 83 7.49 4.24 -4.28
N VAL A 84 6.35 3.56 -4.34
CA VAL A 84 5.09 4.08 -3.79
C VAL A 84 5.23 4.12 -2.27
N ILE A 85 4.79 5.22 -1.67
CA ILE A 85 4.78 5.41 -0.22
C ILE A 85 3.36 5.71 0.22
N ILE A 86 2.84 4.91 1.15
CA ILE A 86 1.52 5.12 1.76
C ILE A 86 1.75 5.54 3.21
N GLY A 87 1.31 6.74 3.55
CA GLY A 87 1.48 7.30 4.89
C GLY A 87 0.62 6.61 5.94
N ASP A 88 0.96 6.83 7.21
CA ASP A 88 0.27 6.22 8.34
C ASP A 88 -1.22 6.58 8.33
N ASN A 89 -2.06 5.68 8.83
CA ASN A 89 -3.49 5.87 8.97
C ASN A 89 -4.26 6.13 7.66
N ALA A 90 -3.63 5.92 6.50
CA ALA A 90 -4.32 6.05 5.22
C ALA A 90 -5.30 4.90 4.99
N PHE A 91 -6.34 5.18 4.23
CA PHE A 91 -7.31 4.18 3.80
C PHE A 91 -7.31 4.12 2.27
N ILE A 92 -6.97 2.97 1.73
CA ILE A 92 -6.95 2.73 0.29
C ILE A 92 -8.15 1.87 -0.07
N GLY A 93 -9.11 2.47 -0.76
CA GLY A 93 -10.38 1.82 -1.11
C GLY A 93 -10.19 0.60 -2.01
N ALA A 94 -11.20 -0.29 -1.99
CA ALA A 94 -11.17 -1.52 -2.78
C ALA A 94 -10.93 -1.23 -4.26
N ARG A 95 -10.09 -2.05 -4.90
CA ARG A 95 -9.76 -1.92 -6.33
C ARG A 95 -9.11 -0.59 -6.73
N ALA A 96 -8.67 0.23 -5.78
CA ALA A 96 -7.85 1.39 -6.10
C ALA A 96 -6.45 0.95 -6.54
N GLU A 97 -5.83 1.75 -7.39
CA GLU A 97 -4.47 1.51 -7.85
C GLU A 97 -3.61 2.74 -7.59
N VAL A 98 -2.48 2.55 -6.93
CA VAL A 98 -1.49 3.61 -6.68
C VAL A 98 -0.16 3.13 -7.24
N ALA A 99 0.33 3.82 -8.26
CA ALA A 99 1.51 3.37 -9.00
C ALA A 99 2.51 4.51 -9.25
N GLU A 100 3.61 4.19 -9.91
CA GLU A 100 4.58 5.16 -10.43
C GLU A 100 5.17 6.08 -9.35
N GLY A 101 5.45 5.53 -8.17
CA GLY A 101 6.10 6.29 -7.10
C GLY A 101 5.21 7.34 -6.42
N VAL A 102 3.90 7.29 -6.63
CA VAL A 102 2.96 8.21 -5.97
C VAL A 102 3.06 8.07 -4.45
N ARG A 103 3.07 9.20 -3.76
CA ARG A 103 3.05 9.25 -2.30
C ARG A 103 1.67 9.65 -1.81
N VAL A 104 1.10 8.83 -0.95
CA VAL A 104 -0.19 9.09 -0.30
C VAL A 104 0.07 9.57 1.12
N GLY A 105 -0.37 10.77 1.45
CA GLY A 105 -0.13 11.39 2.73
C GLY A 105 -0.84 10.71 3.89
N GLU A 106 -0.36 10.99 5.10
CA GLU A 106 -0.93 10.46 6.33
C GLU A 106 -2.43 10.75 6.41
N GLY A 107 -3.21 9.76 6.82
CA GLY A 107 -4.64 9.92 7.04
C GLY A 107 -5.49 10.14 5.79
N ALA A 108 -4.89 10.11 4.60
CA ALA A 108 -5.65 10.28 3.37
C ALA A 108 -6.58 9.09 3.11
N VAL A 109 -7.70 9.37 2.45
CA VAL A 109 -8.69 8.36 2.07
C VAL A 109 -8.84 8.34 0.56
N LEU A 110 -8.53 7.22 -0.05
CA LEU A 110 -8.83 6.97 -1.46
C LEU A 110 -10.10 6.14 -1.55
N SER A 111 -11.10 6.65 -2.26
CA SER A 111 -12.31 5.89 -2.54
C SER A 111 -11.99 4.66 -3.38
N MET A 112 -12.85 3.66 -3.35
CA MET A 112 -12.68 2.49 -4.21
C MET A 112 -12.66 2.90 -5.69
N GLY A 113 -11.80 2.20 -6.45
CA GLY A 113 -11.66 2.45 -7.88
C GLY A 113 -10.88 3.70 -8.26
N VAL A 114 -10.22 4.36 -7.32
CA VAL A 114 -9.36 5.52 -7.63
C VAL A 114 -8.03 5.02 -8.22
N TYR A 115 -7.65 5.56 -9.38
CA TYR A 115 -6.41 5.21 -10.06
C TYR A 115 -5.46 6.40 -10.07
N LEU A 116 -4.28 6.24 -9.47
CA LEU A 116 -3.27 7.29 -9.36
C LEU A 116 -1.94 6.84 -9.97
N GLY A 117 -1.49 7.61 -10.95
CA GLY A 117 -0.13 7.52 -11.49
C GLY A 117 0.60 8.85 -11.31
N ALA A 118 1.85 8.93 -11.73
CA ALA A 118 2.69 10.11 -11.54
C ALA A 118 2.15 11.36 -12.23
N SER A 119 1.38 11.21 -13.29
CA SER A 119 0.80 12.32 -14.06
C SER A 119 -0.69 12.56 -13.79
N THR A 120 -1.28 11.83 -12.88
CA THR A 120 -2.69 12.03 -12.52
C THR A 120 -2.83 13.33 -11.74
N LYS A 121 -3.67 14.24 -12.24
CA LYS A 121 -3.93 15.52 -11.58
C LYS A 121 -4.90 15.30 -10.42
N ILE A 122 -4.52 15.79 -9.26
CA ILE A 122 -5.34 15.79 -8.05
C ILE A 122 -5.64 17.23 -7.71
N VAL A 123 -6.91 17.61 -7.78
CA VAL A 123 -7.33 19.01 -7.63
C VAL A 123 -7.94 19.21 -6.24
N ASP A 124 -7.39 20.16 -5.49
CA ASP A 124 -8.01 20.62 -4.26
C ASP A 124 -9.24 21.49 -4.64
N ARG A 125 -10.41 21.01 -4.29
CA ARG A 125 -11.67 21.65 -4.66
C ARG A 125 -11.90 22.99 -3.99
N ALA A 126 -11.29 23.20 -2.81
CA ALA A 126 -11.43 24.45 -2.07
C ALA A 126 -10.50 25.55 -2.60
N THR A 127 -9.28 25.19 -3.01
CA THR A 127 -8.24 26.15 -3.40
C THR A 127 -7.98 26.18 -4.90
N GLY A 128 -8.38 25.14 -5.64
CA GLY A 128 -8.03 24.94 -7.04
C GLY A 128 -6.59 24.50 -7.27
N GLU A 129 -5.84 24.25 -6.21
CA GLU A 129 -4.45 23.79 -6.29
C GLU A 129 -4.40 22.40 -6.94
N ILE A 130 -3.41 22.18 -7.79
CA ILE A 130 -3.20 20.92 -8.49
C ILE A 130 -1.97 20.23 -7.93
N HIS A 131 -2.13 18.96 -7.53
CA HIS A 131 -1.04 18.10 -7.10
C HIS A 131 -0.84 16.97 -8.12
N MET A 132 0.40 16.57 -8.34
CA MET A 132 0.74 15.39 -9.14
C MET A 132 1.81 14.58 -8.40
N GLY A 133 1.66 13.26 -8.42
CA GLY A 133 2.60 12.37 -7.74
C GLY A 133 2.46 12.33 -6.22
N GLU A 134 1.51 13.09 -5.67
CA GLU A 134 1.33 13.22 -4.23
C GLU A 134 -0.13 13.48 -3.88
N VAL A 135 -0.65 12.73 -2.92
CA VAL A 135 -1.94 13.00 -2.28
C VAL A 135 -1.64 13.68 -0.94
N PRO A 136 -2.13 14.91 -0.71
CA PRO A 136 -1.89 15.59 0.55
C PRO A 136 -2.40 14.81 1.76
N PRO A 137 -1.78 15.01 2.95
CA PRO A 137 -2.30 14.41 4.17
C PRO A 137 -3.77 14.77 4.40
N TYR A 138 -4.53 13.79 4.89
CA TYR A 138 -5.95 13.92 5.23
C TYR A 138 -6.87 14.29 4.07
N ALA A 139 -6.40 14.22 2.84
CA ALA A 139 -7.26 14.38 1.66
C ALA A 139 -8.28 13.23 1.55
N VAL A 140 -9.46 13.54 1.00
CA VAL A 140 -10.52 12.56 0.78
C VAL A 140 -11.00 12.63 -0.66
#